data_52df5eb8f8f5c6277622d81fb2c6f551
#
_entry.id   52df5eb8f8f5c6277622d81fb2c6f551
#
_cell.length_a   1.000
_cell.length_b   1.000
_cell.length_c   1.000
_cell.angle_alpha   90.00
_cell.angle_beta   90.00
_cell.angle_gamma   90.00
#
_symmetry.space_group_name_H-M   'P 1'
#
loop_
_entity.id
_entity.type
_entity.pdbx_description
1 polymer ?
#
loop_
_entity_poly.entity_id
_entity_poly.type
_entity_poly.pdbx_seq_one_letter_code
_entity_poly.pdbx_strand_id
1 'polypeptide(L)'
;ISDKIANNEKAIKKFVRSMKLEKGADPHFILAATGYYSLTLYKTLRDMKVRFTQLNPRLSHQFAGFTGVLEKTDKKDAQILEDYGRLVKPRATIPDEDMQIELHNLYVLRNALAKERGEWKQRKHQHKQGIAKRVVEKVSTALDKEIAALDDTIEQKIISMETYKDIYKEIVKIVGVGRNTA
;
A
#
# COMPACT_ATOMS: atom_id res chain seq x y z
N ILE A 1 7.14 -2.13 26.55
CA ILE A 1 7.84 -0.84 26.40
C ILE A 1 7.17 -0.15 25.20
N SER A 2 6.62 1.04 25.43
CA SER A 2 5.97 1.81 24.37
C SER A 2 6.87 2.98 24.03
N ASP A 3 7.68 2.83 22.97
CA ASP A 3 8.59 3.87 22.49
C ASP A 3 8.06 4.47 21.18
N LYS A 4 8.12 5.79 21.08
CA LYS A 4 7.88 6.50 19.82
C LYS A 4 9.22 6.73 19.13
N ILE A 5 9.34 6.27 17.90
CA ILE A 5 10.51 6.50 17.05
C ILE A 5 10.12 7.31 15.82
N ALA A 6 11.05 8.11 15.31
CA ALA A 6 10.84 8.85 14.07
C ALA A 6 10.73 7.88 12.90
N ASN A 7 9.77 8.11 11.98
CA ASN A 7 9.57 7.30 10.80
C ASN A 7 10.61 7.64 9.71
N ASN A 8 11.86 7.34 10.01
CA ASN A 8 12.96 7.44 9.05
C ASN A 8 13.92 6.25 9.22
N GLU A 9 14.64 5.97 8.17
CA GLU A 9 15.52 4.80 8.07
C GLU A 9 16.54 4.72 9.23
N LYS A 10 17.16 5.85 9.61
CA LYS A 10 18.18 5.91 10.65
C LYS A 10 17.62 5.53 12.04
N ALA A 11 16.45 6.08 12.39
CA ALA A 11 15.81 5.80 13.67
C ALA A 11 15.30 4.34 13.73
N ILE A 12 14.72 3.85 12.65
CA ILE A 12 14.26 2.46 12.54
C ILE A 12 15.44 1.49 12.65
N LYS A 13 16.53 1.71 11.93
CA LYS A 13 17.76 0.89 12.04
C LYS A 13 18.32 0.86 13.45
N LYS A 14 18.37 2.02 14.13
CA LYS A 14 18.82 2.10 15.52
C LYS A 14 17.93 1.27 16.44
N PHE A 15 16.61 1.42 16.32
CA PHE A 15 15.63 0.68 17.11
C PHE A 15 15.74 -0.83 16.91
N VAL A 16 15.80 -1.29 15.66
CA VAL A 16 15.93 -2.73 15.35
C VAL A 16 17.22 -3.31 15.94
N ARG A 17 18.33 -2.57 15.86
CA ARG A 17 19.61 -3.00 16.45
C ARG A 17 19.54 -3.10 17.98
N SER A 18 18.91 -2.16 18.67
CA SER A 18 18.73 -2.23 20.11
C SER A 18 17.92 -3.47 20.53
N MET A 19 16.83 -3.78 19.80
CA MET A 19 16.02 -4.96 20.08
C MET A 19 16.80 -6.28 19.92
N LYS A 20 17.69 -6.38 18.93
CA LYS A 20 18.54 -7.56 18.73
C LYS A 20 19.58 -7.73 19.86
N LEU A 21 20.18 -6.62 20.28
CA LEU A 21 21.22 -6.64 21.33
C LEU A 21 20.65 -6.95 22.70
N GLU A 22 19.48 -6.38 23.03
CA GLU A 22 18.88 -6.53 24.37
C GLU A 22 18.29 -7.91 24.62
N LYS A 23 17.80 -8.59 23.59
CA LYS A 23 17.02 -9.84 23.75
C LYS A 23 17.74 -11.11 23.30
N GLY A 24 18.90 -11.01 22.65
CA GLY A 24 19.65 -12.18 22.14
C GLY A 24 18.83 -13.08 21.21
N ALA A 25 17.64 -12.62 20.80
CA ALA A 25 16.67 -13.35 20.01
C ALA A 25 16.48 -12.70 18.63
N ASP A 26 15.99 -13.45 17.67
CA ASP A 26 15.57 -12.92 16.38
C ASP A 26 14.15 -12.33 16.48
N PRO A 27 13.97 -11.00 16.57
CA PRO A 27 12.67 -10.39 16.80
C PRO A 27 11.79 -10.53 15.56
N HIS A 28 10.52 -10.86 15.76
CA HIS A 28 9.50 -10.84 14.71
C HIS A 28 8.67 -9.55 14.84
N PHE A 29 8.79 -8.64 13.88
CA PHE A 29 8.06 -7.39 13.89
C PHE A 29 6.68 -7.58 13.26
N ILE A 30 5.63 -7.06 13.92
CA ILE A 30 4.27 -7.03 13.35
C ILE A 30 3.94 -5.57 13.05
N LEU A 31 3.63 -5.27 11.80
CA LEU A 31 3.28 -3.93 11.36
C LEU A 31 1.89 -3.90 10.72
N ALA A 32 1.17 -2.80 10.93
CA ALA A 32 -0.05 -2.52 10.18
C ALA A 32 0.29 -1.94 8.80
N ALA A 33 -0.39 -2.40 7.76
CA ALA A 33 -0.27 -1.87 6.40
C ALA A 33 -1.03 -0.54 6.31
N THR A 34 -0.40 0.57 6.71
CA THR A 34 -0.99 1.92 6.69
C THR A 34 -0.64 2.72 5.44
N GLY A 35 -0.51 2.05 4.31
CA GLY A 35 -0.18 2.66 3.02
C GLY A 35 1.22 3.31 3.01
N TYR A 36 1.32 4.52 2.46
CA TYR A 36 2.60 5.21 2.29
C TYR A 36 3.40 5.37 3.59
N TYR A 37 2.73 5.57 4.74
CA TYR A 37 3.39 5.75 6.02
C TYR A 37 4.16 4.53 6.50
N SER A 38 3.70 3.32 6.19
CA SER A 38 4.38 2.08 6.56
C SER A 38 5.53 1.71 5.62
N LEU A 39 5.65 2.36 4.45
CA LEU A 39 6.60 1.99 3.41
C LEU A 39 8.07 2.13 3.86
N THR A 40 8.41 3.21 4.58
CA THR A 40 9.77 3.43 5.10
C THR A 40 10.17 2.32 6.08
N LEU A 41 9.25 1.96 6.99
CA LEU A 41 9.46 0.87 7.94
C LEU A 41 9.60 -0.47 7.21
N TYR A 42 8.68 -0.77 6.29
CA TYR A 42 8.69 -1.98 5.47
C TYR A 42 10.03 -2.16 4.72
N LYS A 43 10.44 -1.15 3.95
CA LYS A 43 11.70 -1.18 3.19
C LYS A 43 12.91 -1.35 4.12
N THR A 44 12.94 -0.63 5.22
CA THR A 44 14.06 -0.71 6.18
C THR A 44 14.19 -2.10 6.79
N LEU A 45 13.07 -2.73 7.20
CA LEU A 45 13.07 -4.08 7.75
C LEU A 45 13.48 -5.12 6.71
N ARG A 46 12.99 -5.01 5.47
CA ARG A 46 13.37 -5.84 4.33
C ARG A 46 14.89 -5.77 4.09
N ASP A 47 15.44 -4.56 3.97
CA ASP A 47 16.86 -4.34 3.66
C ASP A 47 17.78 -4.80 4.80
N MET A 48 17.29 -4.75 6.04
CA MET A 48 17.98 -5.32 7.21
C MET A 48 17.82 -6.85 7.31
N LYS A 49 17.04 -7.49 6.42
CA LYS A 49 16.71 -8.93 6.44
C LYS A 49 16.15 -9.36 7.80
N VAL A 50 15.28 -8.54 8.37
CA VAL A 50 14.63 -8.81 9.66
C VAL A 50 13.28 -9.47 9.41
N ARG A 51 12.93 -10.44 10.24
CA ARG A 51 11.64 -11.12 10.15
C ARG A 51 10.50 -10.16 10.54
N PHE A 52 9.54 -9.97 9.63
CA PHE A 52 8.36 -9.16 9.92
C PHE A 52 7.10 -9.72 9.25
N THR A 53 5.94 -9.35 9.78
CA THR A 53 4.64 -9.58 9.15
C THR A 53 3.94 -8.25 8.95
N GLN A 54 3.57 -7.97 7.70
CA GLN A 54 2.69 -6.85 7.37
C GLN A 54 1.23 -7.32 7.46
N LEU A 55 0.54 -6.82 8.47
CA LEU A 55 -0.83 -7.21 8.76
C LEU A 55 -1.82 -6.28 8.05
N ASN A 56 -2.81 -6.88 7.39
CA ASN A 56 -3.93 -6.12 6.84
C ASN A 56 -4.69 -5.39 7.97
N PRO A 57 -4.93 -4.08 7.86
CA PRO A 57 -5.65 -3.30 8.87
C PRO A 57 -7.01 -3.86 9.25
N ARG A 58 -7.69 -4.55 8.33
CA ARG A 58 -8.95 -5.21 8.61
C ARG A 58 -8.79 -6.35 9.62
N LEU A 59 -7.71 -7.12 9.52
CA LEU A 59 -7.42 -8.22 10.47
C LEU A 59 -7.06 -7.68 11.85
N SER A 60 -6.25 -6.62 11.95
CA SER A 60 -5.94 -5.99 13.23
C SER A 60 -7.19 -5.42 13.90
N HIS A 61 -8.09 -4.82 13.13
CA HIS A 61 -9.36 -4.30 13.64
C HIS A 61 -10.31 -5.43 14.12
N GLN A 62 -10.41 -6.54 13.37
CA GLN A 62 -11.21 -7.70 13.79
C GLN A 62 -10.64 -8.32 15.06
N PHE A 63 -9.33 -8.43 15.18
CA PHE A 63 -8.67 -8.95 16.37
C PHE A 63 -8.86 -8.02 17.58
N ALA A 64 -8.81 -6.70 17.40
CA ALA A 64 -9.15 -5.73 18.43
C ALA A 64 -10.58 -5.90 18.95
N GLY A 65 -11.55 -6.11 18.05
CA GLY A 65 -12.93 -6.40 18.42
C GLY A 65 -13.06 -7.71 19.23
N PHE A 66 -12.33 -8.73 18.86
CA PHE A 66 -12.29 -10.01 19.58
C PHE A 66 -11.71 -9.87 21.00
N THR A 67 -10.67 -9.04 21.17
CA THR A 67 -10.02 -8.80 22.48
C THR A 67 -10.76 -7.76 23.33
N GLY A 68 -11.85 -7.17 22.85
CA GLY A 68 -12.64 -6.19 23.57
C GLY A 68 -11.97 -4.79 23.69
N VAL A 69 -10.89 -4.54 22.96
CA VAL A 69 -10.21 -3.23 22.97
C VAL A 69 -10.91 -2.31 21.98
N LEU A 70 -11.77 -1.43 22.52
CA LEU A 70 -12.55 -0.47 21.73
C LEU A 70 -11.88 0.92 21.62
N GLU A 71 -10.95 1.22 22.52
CA GLU A 71 -10.27 2.51 22.55
C GLU A 71 -9.19 2.59 21.47
N LYS A 72 -9.29 3.60 20.61
CA LYS A 72 -8.36 3.82 19.52
C LYS A 72 -7.26 4.82 19.89
N THR A 73 -6.11 4.30 20.28
CA THR A 73 -4.89 5.09 20.51
C THR A 73 -3.68 4.34 19.92
N ASP A 74 -2.65 5.05 19.50
CA ASP A 74 -1.42 4.46 18.95
C ASP A 74 -0.83 3.38 19.89
N LYS A 75 -0.92 3.59 21.19
CA LYS A 75 -0.45 2.64 22.20
C LYS A 75 -1.26 1.36 22.21
N LYS A 76 -2.58 1.47 22.10
CA LYS A 76 -3.49 0.33 22.03
C LYS A 76 -3.33 -0.42 20.72
N ASP A 77 -3.18 0.31 19.61
CA ASP A 77 -2.93 -0.30 18.30
C ASP A 77 -1.62 -1.09 18.30
N ALA A 78 -0.55 -0.56 18.92
CA ALA A 78 0.71 -1.29 19.08
C ALA A 78 0.55 -2.56 19.95
N GLN A 79 -0.22 -2.46 21.05
CA GLN A 79 -0.53 -3.61 21.91
C GLN A 79 -1.30 -4.71 21.16
N ILE A 80 -2.30 -4.32 20.35
CA ILE A 80 -3.08 -5.23 19.51
C ILE A 80 -2.15 -5.98 18.54
N LEU A 81 -1.21 -5.30 17.91
CA LEU A 81 -0.25 -5.92 17.00
C LEU A 81 0.70 -6.89 17.73
N GLU A 82 1.17 -6.53 18.94
CA GLU A 82 1.99 -7.39 19.78
C GLU A 82 1.23 -8.65 20.20
N ASP A 83 0.01 -8.50 20.70
CA ASP A 83 -0.84 -9.62 21.12
C ASP A 83 -1.20 -10.53 19.94
N TYR A 84 -1.48 -9.95 18.77
CA TYR A 84 -1.68 -10.72 17.54
C TYR A 84 -0.45 -11.54 17.19
N GLY A 85 0.73 -10.94 17.19
CA GLY A 85 1.99 -11.63 16.92
C GLY A 85 2.25 -12.77 17.90
N ARG A 86 1.99 -12.57 19.18
CA ARG A 86 2.21 -13.54 20.27
C ARG A 86 1.22 -14.71 20.21
N LEU A 87 -0.07 -14.44 19.97
CA LEU A 87 -1.15 -15.44 20.02
C LEU A 87 -1.31 -16.17 18.70
N VAL A 88 -1.30 -15.47 17.58
CA VAL A 88 -1.53 -16.03 16.25
C VAL A 88 -0.26 -16.60 15.62
N LYS A 89 0.92 -16.07 16.02
CA LYS A 89 2.23 -16.45 15.46
C LYS A 89 2.23 -16.47 13.92
N PRO A 90 1.89 -15.34 13.28
CA PRO A 90 1.71 -15.29 11.83
C PRO A 90 3.00 -15.63 11.10
N ARG A 91 2.87 -16.12 9.87
CA ARG A 91 4.04 -16.32 9.00
C ARG A 91 4.66 -14.97 8.64
N ALA A 92 5.98 -14.96 8.48
CA ALA A 92 6.66 -13.78 7.98
C ALA A 92 6.18 -13.43 6.56
N THR A 93 6.06 -12.14 6.30
CA THR A 93 5.79 -11.63 4.95
C THR A 93 7.00 -11.93 4.06
N ILE A 94 6.76 -12.44 2.87
CA ILE A 94 7.76 -12.49 1.80
C ILE A 94 7.87 -11.08 1.25
N PRO A 95 9.02 -10.42 1.37
CA PRO A 95 9.12 -9.02 0.96
C PRO A 95 9.06 -8.87 -0.57
N ASP A 96 8.31 -7.87 -1.01
CA ASP A 96 8.26 -7.47 -2.40
C ASP A 96 9.58 -6.83 -2.85
N GLU A 97 9.91 -6.98 -4.12
CA GLU A 97 10.99 -6.23 -4.75
C GLU A 97 10.60 -4.76 -4.93
N ASP A 98 11.61 -3.87 -5.10
CA ASP A 98 11.35 -2.44 -5.27
C ASP A 98 10.45 -2.15 -6.48
N MET A 99 10.60 -2.92 -7.56
CA MET A 99 9.77 -2.79 -8.75
C MET A 99 8.30 -3.14 -8.48
N GLN A 100 8.02 -4.16 -7.68
CA GLN A 100 6.66 -4.53 -7.30
C GLN A 100 6.03 -3.45 -6.41
N ILE A 101 6.80 -2.88 -5.48
CA ILE A 101 6.35 -1.78 -4.63
C ILE A 101 6.02 -0.54 -5.49
N GLU A 102 6.88 -0.22 -6.44
CA GLU A 102 6.65 0.91 -7.36
C GLU A 102 5.41 0.69 -8.21
N LEU A 103 5.25 -0.50 -8.79
CA LEU A 103 4.09 -0.88 -9.58
C LEU A 103 2.79 -0.76 -8.77
N HIS A 104 2.80 -1.24 -7.52
CA HIS A 104 1.67 -1.11 -6.62
C HIS A 104 1.31 0.37 -6.35
N ASN A 105 2.31 1.22 -6.12
CA ASN A 105 2.08 2.65 -5.87
C ASN A 105 1.49 3.36 -7.10
N LEU A 106 1.97 3.04 -8.31
CA LEU A 106 1.41 3.56 -9.55
C LEU A 106 -0.05 3.12 -9.74
N TYR A 107 -0.34 1.86 -9.46
CA TYR A 107 -1.70 1.33 -9.55
C TYR A 107 -2.65 2.00 -8.53
N VAL A 108 -2.22 2.21 -7.29
CA VAL A 108 -3.02 2.92 -6.26
C VAL A 108 -3.30 4.36 -6.70
N LEU A 109 -2.28 5.09 -7.19
CA LEU A 109 -2.45 6.46 -7.70
C LEU A 109 -3.41 6.49 -8.89
N ARG A 110 -3.22 5.59 -9.85
CA ARG A 110 -4.10 5.46 -11.03
C ARG A 110 -5.56 5.27 -10.65
N ASN A 111 -5.83 4.39 -9.65
CA ASN A 111 -7.19 4.13 -9.17
C ASN A 111 -7.80 5.33 -8.43
N ALA A 112 -7.00 6.09 -7.68
CA ALA A 112 -7.44 7.33 -7.05
C ALA A 112 -7.89 8.34 -8.12
N LEU A 113 -7.07 8.57 -9.15
CA LEU A 113 -7.41 9.46 -10.27
C LEU A 113 -8.64 8.96 -11.04
N ALA A 114 -8.80 7.65 -11.24
CA ALA A 114 -9.97 7.08 -11.90
C ALA A 114 -11.26 7.32 -11.10
N LYS A 115 -11.20 7.26 -9.76
CA LYS A 115 -12.31 7.61 -8.87
C LYS A 115 -12.66 9.08 -9.01
N GLU A 116 -11.68 9.99 -8.91
CA GLU A 116 -11.89 11.43 -9.09
C GLU A 116 -12.49 11.73 -10.46
N ARG A 117 -11.99 11.11 -11.52
CA ARG A 117 -12.57 11.23 -12.87
C ARG A 117 -14.05 10.87 -12.89
N GLY A 118 -14.45 9.80 -12.18
CA GLY A 118 -15.84 9.40 -12.04
C GLY A 118 -16.71 10.52 -11.42
N GLU A 119 -16.23 11.14 -10.37
CA GLU A 119 -16.90 12.27 -9.71
C GLU A 119 -17.00 13.50 -10.63
N TRP A 120 -15.93 13.83 -11.37
CA TRP A 120 -15.96 14.94 -12.33
C TRP A 120 -16.88 14.66 -13.52
N LYS A 121 -17.00 13.42 -13.98
CA LYS A 121 -18.00 13.03 -15.00
C LYS A 121 -19.43 13.27 -14.52
N GLN A 122 -19.75 12.98 -13.24
CA GLN A 122 -21.06 13.29 -12.68
C GLN A 122 -21.33 14.80 -12.65
N ARG A 123 -20.33 15.63 -12.26
CA ARG A 123 -20.45 17.10 -12.30
C ARG A 123 -20.73 17.63 -13.70
N LYS A 124 -20.27 16.97 -14.76
CA LYS A 124 -20.56 17.35 -16.14
C LYS A 124 -22.06 17.35 -16.48
N HIS A 125 -22.82 16.46 -15.86
CA HIS A 125 -24.28 16.44 -16.04
C HIS A 125 -24.98 17.62 -15.34
N GLN A 126 -24.37 18.16 -14.28
CA GLN A 126 -24.90 19.30 -13.50
C GLN A 126 -24.56 20.65 -14.13
N HIS A 127 -23.39 20.77 -14.77
CA HIS A 127 -22.86 22.02 -15.30
C HIS A 127 -22.81 21.99 -16.85
N LYS A 128 -23.93 22.35 -17.46
CA LYS A 128 -24.07 22.24 -18.93
C LYS A 128 -23.68 23.48 -19.73
N GLN A 129 -23.43 24.63 -19.06
CA GLN A 129 -23.20 25.91 -19.72
C GLN A 129 -22.13 26.77 -18.99
N GLY A 130 -21.60 27.77 -19.73
CA GLY A 130 -20.73 28.81 -19.17
C GLY A 130 -19.35 28.33 -18.70
N ILE A 131 -18.78 29.08 -17.78
CA ILE A 131 -17.44 28.82 -17.21
C ILE A 131 -17.41 27.47 -16.49
N ALA A 132 -18.45 27.11 -15.77
CA ALA A 132 -18.51 25.84 -15.01
C ALA A 132 -18.35 24.62 -15.93
N LYS A 133 -19.04 24.59 -17.09
CA LYS A 133 -18.87 23.54 -18.09
C LYS A 133 -17.42 23.43 -18.56
N ARG A 134 -16.81 24.57 -18.92
CA ARG A 134 -15.42 24.61 -19.40
C ARG A 134 -14.42 24.10 -18.35
N VAL A 135 -14.59 24.46 -17.09
CA VAL A 135 -13.74 24.00 -15.99
C VAL A 135 -13.88 22.49 -15.80
N VAL A 136 -15.10 21.97 -15.76
CA VAL A 136 -15.35 20.54 -15.61
C VAL A 136 -14.75 19.74 -16.75
N GLU A 137 -14.91 20.21 -18.00
CA GLU A 137 -14.32 19.56 -19.17
C GLU A 137 -12.79 19.59 -19.14
N LYS A 138 -12.19 20.71 -18.78
CA LYS A 138 -10.73 20.84 -18.67
C LYS A 138 -10.15 19.88 -17.64
N VAL A 139 -10.76 19.80 -16.44
CA VAL A 139 -10.30 18.90 -15.38
C VAL A 139 -10.49 17.43 -15.79
N SER A 140 -11.66 17.10 -16.36
CA SER A 140 -11.91 15.71 -16.82
C SER A 140 -10.91 15.27 -17.88
N THR A 141 -10.60 16.14 -18.85
CA THR A 141 -9.61 15.85 -19.91
C THR A 141 -8.19 15.70 -19.34
N ALA A 142 -7.83 16.53 -18.36
CA ALA A 142 -6.53 16.41 -17.67
C ALA A 142 -6.43 15.07 -16.94
N LEU A 143 -7.46 14.66 -16.20
CA LEU A 143 -7.50 13.37 -15.52
C LEU A 143 -7.43 12.19 -16.50
N ASP A 144 -8.16 12.25 -17.61
CA ASP A 144 -8.11 11.21 -18.65
C ASP A 144 -6.68 11.07 -19.23
N LYS A 145 -5.99 12.19 -19.44
CA LYS A 145 -4.59 12.19 -19.93
C LYS A 145 -3.63 11.57 -18.94
N GLU A 146 -3.70 11.96 -17.66
CA GLU A 146 -2.80 11.44 -16.62
C GLU A 146 -3.06 9.96 -16.33
N ILE A 147 -4.32 9.52 -16.36
CA ILE A 147 -4.67 8.10 -16.23
C ILE A 147 -4.08 7.29 -17.38
N ALA A 148 -4.18 7.77 -18.61
CA ALA A 148 -3.60 7.08 -19.77
C ALA A 148 -2.07 6.98 -19.67
N ALA A 149 -1.40 8.06 -19.25
CA ALA A 149 0.05 8.05 -19.05
C ALA A 149 0.49 7.06 -17.94
N LEU A 150 -0.29 6.95 -16.86
CA LEU A 150 -0.06 5.95 -15.82
C LEU A 150 -0.29 4.53 -16.34
N ASP A 151 -1.36 4.29 -17.11
CA ASP A 151 -1.65 2.99 -17.70
C ASP A 151 -0.50 2.53 -18.62
N ASP A 152 0.04 3.43 -19.45
CA ASP A 152 1.19 3.13 -20.31
C ASP A 152 2.47 2.86 -19.50
N THR A 153 2.69 3.63 -18.43
CA THR A 153 3.85 3.44 -17.55
C THR A 153 3.78 2.10 -16.81
N ILE A 154 2.60 1.75 -16.29
CA ILE A 154 2.36 0.47 -15.60
C ILE A 154 2.62 -0.70 -16.55
N GLU A 155 2.05 -0.64 -17.77
CA GLU A 155 2.26 -1.69 -18.77
C GLU A 155 3.72 -1.85 -19.15
N GLN A 156 4.44 -0.76 -19.42
CA GLN A 156 5.87 -0.82 -19.74
C GLN A 156 6.68 -1.45 -18.61
N LYS A 157 6.37 -1.13 -17.35
CA LYS A 157 7.03 -1.75 -16.20
C LYS A 157 6.74 -3.24 -16.10
N ILE A 158 5.49 -3.67 -16.28
CA ILE A 158 5.13 -5.10 -16.29
C ILE A 158 5.89 -5.85 -17.41
N ILE A 159 5.93 -5.28 -18.61
CA ILE A 159 6.63 -5.88 -19.75
C ILE A 159 8.15 -5.94 -19.52
N SER A 160 8.72 -5.01 -18.75
CA SER A 160 10.14 -5.03 -18.40
C SER A 160 10.52 -6.13 -17.40
N MET A 161 9.55 -6.69 -16.69
CA MET A 161 9.73 -7.77 -15.72
C MET A 161 9.56 -9.12 -16.42
N GLU A 162 10.65 -9.86 -16.65
CA GLU A 162 10.59 -11.15 -17.36
C GLU A 162 9.60 -12.13 -16.73
N THR A 163 9.49 -12.14 -15.41
CA THR A 163 8.59 -13.02 -14.66
C THR A 163 7.10 -12.78 -15.00
N TYR A 164 6.71 -11.54 -15.30
CA TYR A 164 5.30 -11.18 -15.50
C TYR A 164 4.94 -10.90 -16.95
N LYS A 165 5.92 -10.61 -17.79
CA LYS A 165 5.73 -10.24 -19.20
C LYS A 165 4.88 -11.22 -19.99
N ASP A 166 5.17 -12.50 -19.89
CA ASP A 166 4.47 -13.52 -20.67
C ASP A 166 3.08 -13.80 -20.08
N ILE A 167 2.98 -13.83 -18.75
CA ILE A 167 1.69 -13.97 -18.04
C ILE A 167 0.77 -12.80 -18.41
N TYR A 168 1.25 -11.56 -18.39
CA TYR A 168 0.49 -10.37 -18.76
C TYR A 168 -0.04 -10.48 -20.19
N LYS A 169 0.83 -10.85 -21.16
CA LYS A 169 0.45 -11.00 -22.56
C LYS A 169 -0.65 -12.06 -22.78
N GLU A 170 -0.64 -13.13 -22.01
CA GLU A 170 -1.69 -14.16 -22.10
C GLU A 170 -3.00 -13.68 -21.45
N ILE A 171 -2.93 -12.99 -20.31
CA ILE A 171 -4.12 -12.50 -19.60
C ILE A 171 -4.87 -11.43 -20.43
N VAL A 172 -4.15 -10.50 -21.08
CA VAL A 172 -4.81 -9.45 -21.92
C VAL A 172 -5.50 -10.01 -23.16
N LYS A 173 -5.21 -11.25 -23.59
CA LYS A 173 -5.92 -11.91 -24.69
C LYS A 173 -7.32 -12.42 -24.29
N ILE A 174 -7.58 -12.53 -22.99
CA ILE A 174 -8.86 -13.02 -22.49
C ILE A 174 -9.95 -11.97 -22.73
N VAL A 175 -11.02 -12.37 -23.40
CA VAL A 175 -12.16 -11.48 -23.69
C VAL A 175 -12.76 -10.94 -22.39
N GLY A 176 -12.85 -9.61 -22.27
CA GLY A 176 -13.34 -8.93 -21.06
C GLY A 176 -12.27 -8.56 -20.05
N VAL A 177 -11.02 -9.00 -20.23
CA VAL A 177 -9.89 -8.58 -19.44
C VAL A 177 -9.17 -7.43 -20.15
N GLY A 178 -9.31 -6.22 -19.63
CA GLY A 178 -8.58 -5.06 -20.13
C GLY A 178 -7.21 -4.90 -19.47
N ARG A 179 -6.38 -3.98 -20.01
CA ARG A 179 -5.03 -3.64 -19.49
C ARG A 179 -4.97 -3.41 -17.97
N ASN A 180 -6.07 -2.91 -17.38
CA ASN A 180 -6.16 -2.58 -15.96
C ASN A 180 -6.69 -3.72 -15.08
N THR A 181 -7.06 -4.83 -15.68
CA THR A 181 -7.57 -6.03 -14.99
C THR A 181 -6.54 -7.16 -15.02
N ALA A 182 -5.69 -7.14 -16.01
CA ALA A 182 -4.57 -8.07 -16.16
C ALA A 182 -3.42 -7.75 -15.23
#